data_e4103005d89c178626d4cb024cc0f7bd
#
_entry.id   e4103005d89c178626d4cb024cc0f7bd
#
_cell.length_a   1.000
_cell.length_b   1.000
_cell.length_c   1.000
_cell.angle_alpha   90.00
_cell.angle_beta   90.00
_cell.angle_gamma   90.00
#
_symmetry.space_group_name_H-M   'P 1'
#
loop_
_entity.id
_entity.type
_entity.pdbx_description
1 polymer ?
#
loop_
_entity_poly.entity_id
_entity_poly.type
_entity_poly.pdbx_seq_one_letter_code
_entity_poly.pdbx_strand_id
1 'polypeptide(L)' 'MIEVIFVPILFVCMNNNCEFMQAQIWFKSEQQCRVALETQKENLRKMSLKGNSMITQLEGVCISIKNGML' A
#
# COMPACT_ATOMS: atom_id res chain seq x y z
N MET A 1 -19.24 -19.38 5.09
CA MET A 1 -19.45 -18.02 4.61
C MET A 1 -18.12 -17.45 4.11
N ILE A 2 -18.10 -16.96 2.88
CA ILE A 2 -16.88 -16.43 2.29
C ILE A 2 -16.71 -14.97 2.72
N GLU A 3 -15.59 -14.67 3.30
CA GLU A 3 -15.27 -13.32 3.72
C GLU A 3 -14.25 -12.71 2.77
N VAL A 4 -14.49 -11.47 2.35
CA VAL A 4 -13.56 -10.77 1.48
C VAL A 4 -12.80 -9.76 2.31
N ILE A 5 -11.49 -9.79 2.18
CA ILE A 5 -10.62 -8.81 2.83
C ILE A 5 -9.88 -8.02 1.76
N PHE A 6 -9.44 -6.83 2.13
CA PHE A 6 -8.70 -5.94 1.24
C PHE A 6 -7.33 -5.69 1.80
N VAL A 7 -6.31 -5.90 0.98
CA VAL A 7 -4.92 -5.76 1.38
C VAL A 7 -4.30 -4.62 0.58
N PRO A 8 -3.72 -3.62 1.26
CA PRO A 8 -3.04 -2.53 0.56
C PRO A 8 -1.65 -2.96 0.11
N ILE A 9 -1.34 -2.67 -1.14
CA ILE A 9 -0.02 -2.93 -1.70
C ILE A 9 0.49 -1.65 -2.33
N LEU A 10 1.70 -1.25 -1.96
CA LEU A 10 2.36 -0.08 -2.52
C LEU A 10 3.48 -0.50 -3.44
N PHE A 11 3.61 0.22 -4.54
CA PHE A 11 4.73 0.09 -5.46
C PHE A 11 5.52 1.38 -5.43
N VAL A 12 6.78 1.31 -5.02
CA VAL A 12 7.63 2.47 -4.81
C VAL A 12 8.90 2.32 -5.61
N CYS A 13 9.26 3.35 -6.35
CA CYS A 13 10.52 3.42 -7.06
C CYS A 13 11.35 4.58 -6.51
N MET A 14 12.55 4.26 -6.03
CA MET A 14 13.50 5.24 -5.50
C MET A 14 14.87 4.96 -6.09
N ASN A 15 15.51 5.99 -6.63
CA ASN A 15 16.91 5.88 -7.11
C ASN A 15 17.13 4.69 -8.03
N ASN A 16 16.21 4.46 -8.98
CA ASN A 16 16.23 3.36 -9.94
C ASN A 16 15.94 1.98 -9.34
N ASN A 17 15.58 1.92 -8.07
CA ASN A 17 15.15 0.67 -7.44
C ASN A 17 13.66 0.71 -7.18
N CYS A 18 12.95 -0.31 -7.64
CA CYS A 18 11.53 -0.41 -7.45
C CYS A 18 11.21 -1.62 -6.58
N GLU A 19 10.32 -1.41 -5.63
CA GLU A 19 9.93 -2.46 -4.69
C GLU A 19 8.44 -2.43 -4.43
N PHE A 20 7.87 -3.59 -4.14
CA PHE A 20 6.52 -3.70 -3.62
C PHE A 20 6.59 -3.71 -2.11
N MET A 21 5.75 -2.89 -1.49
CA MET A 21 5.61 -2.87 -0.04
C MET A 21 4.21 -3.33 0.32
N GLN A 22 4.13 -4.46 1.00
CA GLN A 22 2.86 -5.00 1.46
C GLN A 22 2.75 -4.80 2.96
N ALA A 23 1.70 -4.13 3.40
CA ALA A 23 1.42 -3.99 4.81
C ALA A 23 0.91 -5.31 5.37
N GLN A 24 1.31 -5.65 6.59
CA GLN A 24 0.81 -6.86 7.26
C GLN A 24 -0.53 -6.58 7.93
N ILE A 25 -1.37 -5.84 7.25
CA ILE A 25 -2.67 -5.46 7.77
C ILE A 25 -3.69 -5.63 6.64
N TRP A 26 -4.90 -5.99 7.00
CA TRP A 26 -5.98 -6.14 6.04
C TRP A 26 -7.21 -5.44 6.58
N PHE A 27 -8.12 -5.12 5.66
CA PHE A 27 -9.34 -4.39 5.99
C PHE A 27 -10.54 -5.14 5.44
N LYS A 28 -11.67 -5.01 6.10
CA LYS A 28 -12.93 -5.58 5.62
C LYS A 28 -13.63 -4.69 4.63
N SER A 29 -13.20 -3.44 4.50
CA SER A 29 -13.81 -2.46 3.63
C SER A 29 -12.78 -1.93 2.64
N GLU A 30 -13.17 -1.82 1.37
CA GLU A 30 -12.30 -1.23 0.36
C GLU A 30 -11.99 0.21 0.68
N GLN A 31 -12.96 0.94 1.21
CA GLN A 31 -12.75 2.34 1.56
C GLN A 31 -11.70 2.49 2.63
N GLN A 32 -11.73 1.64 3.65
CA GLN A 32 -10.70 1.67 4.69
C GLN A 32 -9.32 1.36 4.13
N CYS A 33 -9.25 0.42 3.21
CA CYS A 33 -7.99 0.06 2.55
C CYS A 33 -7.44 1.26 1.77
N ARG A 34 -8.29 1.97 1.03
CA ARG A 34 -7.87 3.12 0.26
C ARG A 34 -7.40 4.26 1.14
N VAL A 35 -8.08 4.50 2.26
CA VAL A 35 -7.66 5.53 3.20
C VAL A 35 -6.29 5.20 3.77
N ALA A 36 -6.06 3.94 4.12
CA ALA A 36 -4.76 3.50 4.62
C ALA A 36 -3.66 3.69 3.57
N LEU A 37 -3.96 3.39 2.30
CA LEU A 37 -3.01 3.60 1.21
C LEU A 37 -2.63 5.07 1.07
N GLU A 38 -3.61 5.96 1.11
CA GLU A 38 -3.34 7.39 0.98
C GLU A 38 -2.47 7.88 2.13
N THR A 39 -2.74 7.40 3.35
CA THR A 39 -1.92 7.76 4.51
C THR A 39 -0.49 7.28 4.33
N GLN A 40 -0.30 6.05 3.86
CA GLN A 40 1.03 5.50 3.65
C GLN A 40 1.78 6.27 2.56
N LYS A 41 1.09 6.64 1.48
CA LYS A 41 1.71 7.43 0.42
C LYS A 41 2.19 8.77 0.94
N GLU A 42 1.38 9.45 1.75
CA GLU A 42 1.77 10.72 2.34
C GLU A 42 2.97 10.58 3.24
N ASN A 43 2.99 9.55 4.07
CA ASN A 43 4.12 9.31 4.96
C ASN A 43 5.41 9.09 4.18
N LEU A 44 5.34 8.33 3.10
CA LEU A 44 6.52 8.09 2.25
C LEU A 44 7.00 9.36 1.59
N ARG A 45 6.08 10.20 1.12
CA ARG A 45 6.45 11.48 0.53
C ARG A 45 7.15 12.38 1.54
N LYS A 46 6.65 12.43 2.77
CA LYS A 46 7.27 13.22 3.83
C LYS A 46 8.65 12.71 4.16
N MET A 47 8.82 11.40 4.22
CA MET A 47 10.12 10.81 4.48
C MET A 47 11.11 11.10 3.35
N SER A 48 10.63 11.08 2.12
CA SER A 48 11.47 11.40 0.96
C SER A 48 11.94 12.85 1.00
N LEU A 49 11.09 13.76 1.44
CA LEU A 49 11.46 15.17 1.55
C LEU A 49 12.49 15.44 2.64
N LYS A 50 12.45 14.64 3.72
CA LYS A 50 13.39 14.81 4.82
C LYS A 50 14.72 14.13 4.58
N GLY A 51 14.73 13.08 3.75
CA GLY A 51 15.94 12.38 3.39
C GLY A 51 16.42 12.79 2.02
N ASN A 52 17.57 12.26 1.60
CA ASN A 52 18.14 12.53 0.29
C ASN A 52 17.64 11.55 -0.76
N SER A 53 16.61 10.77 -0.44
CA SER A 53 16.01 9.81 -1.36
C SER A 53 14.89 10.47 -2.15
N MET A 54 14.91 10.30 -3.45
CA MET A 54 13.87 10.83 -4.32
C MET A 54 12.96 9.69 -4.79
N ILE A 55 11.67 9.82 -4.49
CA ILE A 55 10.69 8.88 -4.99
C ILE A 55 10.32 9.29 -6.41
N THR A 56 10.61 8.40 -7.36
CA THR A 56 10.33 8.67 -8.78
C THR A 56 8.95 8.14 -9.19
N GLN A 57 8.45 7.12 -8.49
CA GLN A 57 7.14 6.56 -8.77
C GLN A 57 6.54 6.01 -7.49
N LEU A 58 5.26 6.29 -7.28
CA LEU A 58 4.55 5.83 -6.10
C LEU A 58 3.12 5.51 -6.48
N GLU A 59 2.77 4.23 -6.42
CA GLU A 59 1.43 3.77 -6.74
C GLU A 59 0.94 2.81 -5.66
N GLY A 60 -0.37 2.74 -5.50
CA GLY A 60 -0.96 1.85 -4.52
C GLY A 60 -2.25 1.26 -5.02
N VAL A 61 -2.49 0.01 -4.67
CA VAL A 61 -3.72 -0.69 -5.02
C VAL A 61 -4.23 -1.46 -3.82
N CYS A 62 -5.53 -1.66 -3.76
CA CYS A 62 -6.16 -2.54 -2.78
C CYS A 62 -6.57 -3.81 -3.48
N ILE A 63 -6.01 -4.92 -3.05
CA ILE A 63 -6.31 -6.23 -3.63
C ILE A 63 -7.36 -6.90 -2.76
N SER A 64 -8.41 -7.42 -3.39
CA SER A 64 -9.43 -8.18 -2.68
C SER A 64 -9.06 -9.65 -2.67
N ILE A 65 -9.14 -10.26 -1.51
CA ILE A 65 -8.80 -11.66 -1.31
C ILE A 65 -9.98 -12.34 -0.61
N LYS A 66 -10.36 -13.49 -1.12
CA LYS A 66 -11.40 -14.30 -0.49
C LYS A 66 -10.76 -15.16 0.60
N ASN A 67 -11.21 -14.97 1.81
CA ASN A 67 -10.63 -15.62 2.98
C ASN A 67 -11.36 -16.89 3.39
N GLY A 68 -12.37 -17.31 2.65
CA GLY A 68 -13.14 -18.50 2.99
C GLY A 68 -12.57 -19.81 2.46
N MET A 69 -11.47 -19.74 1.74
CA MET A 69 -10.89 -20.91 1.08
C MET A 69 -9.69 -21.49 1.82
N LEU A 70 -9.35 -20.93 2.93
CA LEU A 70 -8.18 -21.40 3.69
C LEU A 70 -8.53 -22.48 4.68
#